data_0299e2f7198ae73a7e2be8883981267d
#
_entry.id   0299e2f7198ae73a7e2be8883981267d
#
_cell.length_a   1.000
_cell.length_b   1.000
_cell.length_c   1.000
_cell.angle_alpha   90.00
_cell.angle_beta   90.00
_cell.angle_gamma   90.00
#
_symmetry.space_group_name_H-M   'P 1'
#
loop_
_entity.id
_entity.type
_entity.pdbx_description
1 polymer ?
#
loop_
_entity_poly.entity_id
_entity_poly.type
_entity_poly.pdbx_seq_one_letter_code
_entity_poly.pdbx_strand_id
1 'polypeptide(L)'
;MSRLVASNHGLRALVALSQRPEGLRPAEVATALGIPFSSAERALRVLEDDGLVEHRDRRFAARPAAPAEAAVRFALAMIVPVEALAVLARANRAVEFAGIDERGTVLVIRRFAEPADEALLHDALADLAALHGEFRVELLDKSALRERLLDDRTARDRALHMRVLEGSVDRSFPDRTRHGDENAPLLRRLHDGVAVPSGRRVRALARRHGLRRVVAFGSATRADFRPDSDLDLLVEPVPGHRLGLRQRADLVADAESLFARDVDLVAAGEVRAGLAERIAREGVVLHGPAA
;
A
#
# COMPACT_ATOMS: atom_id res chain seq x y z
N MET A 1 -3.10 24.93 22.84
CA MET A 1 -3.67 23.57 22.73
C MET A 1 -5.13 23.50 22.25
N SER A 2 -5.95 24.53 22.37
CA SER A 2 -7.40 24.43 22.05
C SER A 2 -7.76 24.33 20.56
N ARG A 3 -6.92 24.80 19.64
CA ARG A 3 -7.17 24.72 18.18
C ARG A 3 -6.59 23.46 17.55
N LEU A 4 -5.52 22.91 18.09
CA LEU A 4 -4.88 21.68 17.61
C LEU A 4 -5.84 20.47 17.69
N VAL A 5 -6.58 20.36 18.78
CA VAL A 5 -7.54 19.26 19.02
C VAL A 5 -8.73 19.30 18.06
N ALA A 6 -8.99 20.45 17.45
CA ALA A 6 -10.12 20.63 16.53
C ALA A 6 -9.86 20.17 15.09
N SER A 7 -8.62 19.80 14.72
CA SER A 7 -8.28 19.45 13.34
C SER A 7 -7.44 18.19 13.24
N ASN A 8 -8.04 17.10 12.81
CA ASN A 8 -7.31 15.86 12.47
C ASN A 8 -6.15 16.12 11.49
N HIS A 9 -6.28 17.09 10.58
CA HIS A 9 -5.20 17.47 9.65
C HIS A 9 -4.00 18.08 10.36
N GLY A 10 -4.22 18.88 11.43
CA GLY A 10 -3.14 19.46 12.23
C GLY A 10 -2.32 18.40 12.98
N LEU A 11 -3.00 17.45 13.61
CA LEU A 11 -2.36 16.32 14.29
C LEU A 11 -1.52 15.49 13.31
N ARG A 12 -2.09 15.13 12.15
CA ARG A 12 -1.41 14.36 11.09
C ARG A 12 -0.22 15.15 10.50
N ALA A 13 -0.35 16.47 10.31
CA ALA A 13 0.74 17.31 9.83
C ALA A 13 1.91 17.32 10.83
N LEU A 14 1.63 17.37 12.11
CA LEU A 14 2.66 17.34 13.17
C LEU A 14 3.42 16.00 13.15
N VAL A 15 2.72 14.87 12.99
CA VAL A 15 3.34 13.56 12.82
C VAL A 15 4.22 13.51 11.56
N ALA A 16 3.77 14.08 10.43
CA ALA A 16 4.59 14.12 9.20
C ALA A 16 5.87 14.96 9.41
N LEU A 17 5.75 16.11 10.09
CA LEU A 17 6.87 17.01 10.35
C LEU A 17 7.90 16.39 11.32
N SER A 18 7.47 15.54 12.26
CA SER A 18 8.40 14.85 13.17
C SER A 18 9.35 13.90 12.44
N GLN A 19 8.98 13.44 11.25
CA GLN A 19 9.82 12.57 10.42
C GLN A 19 10.79 13.35 9.51
N ARG A 20 10.79 14.68 9.58
CA ARG A 20 11.57 15.58 8.71
C ARG A 20 12.10 16.78 9.48
N PRO A 21 13.19 16.63 10.22
CA PRO A 21 13.76 17.73 11.01
C PRO A 21 14.11 18.98 10.17
N GLU A 22 14.49 18.78 8.90
CA GLU A 22 14.73 19.87 7.96
C GLU A 22 13.47 20.59 7.47
N GLY A 23 12.31 20.09 7.89
CA GLY A 23 11.00 20.63 7.53
C GLY A 23 10.45 20.14 6.19
N LEU A 24 9.15 20.34 6.00
CA LEU A 24 8.39 20.02 4.79
C LEU A 24 7.79 21.28 4.18
N ARG A 25 7.70 21.33 2.86
CA ARG A 25 6.88 22.32 2.15
C ARG A 25 5.40 21.95 2.27
N PRO A 26 4.47 22.91 2.16
CA PRO A 26 3.03 22.61 2.22
C PRO A 26 2.58 21.55 1.21
N ALA A 27 3.17 21.51 0.01
CA ALA A 27 2.87 20.48 -0.98
C ALA A 27 3.34 19.08 -0.55
N GLU A 28 4.50 18.97 0.12
CA GLU A 28 5.03 17.71 0.64
C GLU A 28 4.15 17.21 1.80
N VAL A 29 3.65 18.12 2.65
CA VAL A 29 2.69 17.78 3.71
C VAL A 29 1.35 17.33 3.10
N ALA A 30 0.84 18.04 2.10
CA ALA A 30 -0.39 17.63 1.39
C ALA A 30 -0.29 16.21 0.84
N THR A 31 0.84 15.87 0.22
CA THR A 31 1.13 14.52 -0.30
C THR A 31 1.19 13.50 0.84
N ALA A 32 1.95 13.76 1.90
CA ALA A 32 2.09 12.84 3.02
C ALA A 32 0.74 12.55 3.72
N LEU A 33 -0.13 13.54 3.80
CA LEU A 33 -1.45 13.41 4.41
C LEU A 33 -2.52 12.88 3.46
N GLY A 34 -2.29 12.94 2.14
CA GLY A 34 -3.30 12.61 1.13
C GLY A 34 -4.48 13.61 1.13
N ILE A 35 -4.21 14.93 1.30
CA ILE A 35 -5.22 15.99 1.40
C ILE A 35 -4.94 17.13 0.39
N PRO A 36 -5.95 17.97 0.07
CA PRO A 36 -5.72 19.14 -0.75
C PRO A 36 -4.68 20.09 -0.17
N PHE A 37 -3.91 20.76 -1.04
CA PHE A 37 -2.87 21.73 -0.68
C PHE A 37 -3.38 22.81 0.29
N SER A 38 -4.56 23.41 0.00
CA SER A 38 -5.16 24.45 0.84
C SER A 38 -5.48 23.98 2.27
N SER A 39 -5.82 22.70 2.42
CA SER A 39 -6.06 22.08 3.74
C SER A 39 -4.75 21.87 4.51
N ALA A 40 -3.68 21.45 3.82
CA ALA A 40 -2.35 21.31 4.41
C ALA A 40 -1.80 22.68 4.85
N GLU A 41 -1.91 23.69 3.98
CA GLU A 41 -1.47 25.06 4.30
C GLU A 41 -2.19 25.62 5.52
N ARG A 42 -3.52 25.43 5.59
CA ARG A 42 -4.30 25.86 6.76
C ARG A 42 -3.88 25.15 8.04
N ALA A 43 -3.66 23.84 7.97
CA ALA A 43 -3.20 23.06 9.11
C ALA A 43 -1.83 23.54 9.61
N LEU A 44 -0.89 23.80 8.71
CA LEU A 44 0.44 24.32 9.03
C LEU A 44 0.40 25.69 9.69
N ARG A 45 -0.45 26.60 9.22
CA ARG A 45 -0.63 27.94 9.84
C ARG A 45 -1.16 27.82 11.28
N VAL A 46 -2.12 26.92 11.52
CA VAL A 46 -2.63 26.68 12.88
C VAL A 46 -1.51 26.18 13.79
N LEU A 47 -0.66 25.27 13.32
CA LEU A 47 0.48 24.77 14.08
C LEU A 47 1.54 25.86 14.35
N GLU A 48 1.74 26.77 13.39
CA GLU A 48 2.62 27.93 13.53
C GLU A 48 2.08 28.92 14.57
N ASP A 49 0.79 29.25 14.49
CA ASP A 49 0.10 30.13 15.46
C ASP A 49 0.13 29.55 16.88
N ASP A 50 0.00 28.22 17.00
CA ASP A 50 0.12 27.50 18.28
C ASP A 50 1.59 27.37 18.77
N GLY A 51 2.57 27.83 17.97
CA GLY A 51 4.00 27.81 18.31
C GLY A 51 4.65 26.44 18.27
N LEU A 52 4.01 25.43 17.69
CA LEU A 52 4.50 24.05 17.60
C LEU A 52 5.44 23.83 16.42
N VAL A 53 5.32 24.65 15.38
CA VAL A 53 6.18 24.60 14.20
C VAL A 53 6.80 25.98 13.95
N GLU A 54 7.90 25.99 13.23
CA GLU A 54 8.53 27.20 12.70
C GLU A 54 8.51 27.16 11.17
N HIS A 55 8.36 28.33 10.56
CA HIS A 55 8.38 28.51 9.13
C HIS A 55 9.67 29.21 8.72
N ARG A 56 10.53 28.52 7.95
CA ARG A 56 11.79 29.06 7.41
C ARG A 56 11.94 28.59 5.96
N ASP A 57 12.39 29.44 5.08
CA ASP A 57 12.72 29.11 3.68
C ASP A 57 11.64 28.31 2.95
N ARG A 58 10.36 28.69 3.13
CA ARG A 58 9.17 27.99 2.58
C ARG A 58 8.97 26.57 3.10
N ARG A 59 9.63 26.19 4.23
CA ARG A 59 9.45 24.92 4.91
C ARG A 59 8.92 25.14 6.31
N PHE A 60 8.10 24.20 6.76
CA PHE A 60 7.63 24.13 8.14
C PHE A 60 8.36 22.97 8.82
N ALA A 61 8.92 23.21 9.96
CA ALA A 61 9.60 22.21 10.78
C ALA A 61 9.00 22.18 12.20
N ALA A 62 8.92 21.01 12.80
CA ALA A 62 8.56 20.89 14.21
C ALA A 62 9.65 21.57 15.06
N ARG A 63 9.27 22.36 16.06
CA ARG A 63 10.24 22.99 16.96
C ARG A 63 10.92 21.92 17.81
N PRO A 64 12.25 21.95 17.94
CA PRO A 64 12.98 21.03 18.81
C PRO A 64 12.80 21.46 20.29
N ALA A 65 11.61 21.27 20.84
CA ALA A 65 11.32 21.67 22.23
C ALA A 65 10.27 20.72 22.82
N ALA A 66 10.31 20.49 24.11
CA ALA A 66 9.43 19.61 24.86
C ALA A 66 7.92 19.78 24.56
N PRO A 67 7.36 20.99 24.33
CA PRO A 67 5.97 21.14 23.94
C PRO A 67 5.65 20.50 22.59
N ALA A 68 6.56 20.56 21.60
CA ALA A 68 6.33 19.97 20.27
C ALA A 68 6.46 18.46 20.31
N GLU A 69 7.43 17.90 21.05
CA GLU A 69 7.56 16.46 21.25
C GLU A 69 6.34 15.88 21.96
N ALA A 70 5.87 16.52 23.02
CA ALA A 70 4.65 16.13 23.72
C ALA A 70 3.43 16.20 22.79
N ALA A 71 3.37 17.21 21.92
CA ALA A 71 2.30 17.35 20.94
C ALA A 71 2.34 16.28 19.86
N VAL A 72 3.52 15.82 19.42
CA VAL A 72 3.68 14.68 18.49
C VAL A 72 3.16 13.39 19.15
N ARG A 73 3.56 13.09 20.38
CA ARG A 73 3.08 11.91 21.12
C ARG A 73 1.56 11.97 21.34
N PHE A 74 1.03 13.13 21.67
CA PHE A 74 -0.40 13.36 21.77
C PHE A 74 -1.10 13.10 20.41
N ALA A 75 -0.53 13.61 19.31
CA ALA A 75 -1.06 13.38 17.98
C ALA A 75 -1.09 11.89 17.61
N LEU A 76 -0.01 11.15 17.90
CA LEU A 76 0.04 9.71 17.69
C LEU A 76 -1.01 8.95 18.50
N ALA A 77 -1.31 9.41 19.73
CA ALA A 77 -2.35 8.81 20.58
C ALA A 77 -3.78 9.10 20.08
N MET A 78 -3.99 10.24 19.43
CA MET A 78 -5.33 10.69 19.01
C MET A 78 -5.72 10.32 17.59
N ILE A 79 -4.75 10.02 16.73
CA ILE A 79 -5.00 9.62 15.33
C ILE A 79 -5.29 8.13 15.31
N VAL A 80 -6.20 7.72 14.41
CA VAL A 80 -6.43 6.30 14.11
C VAL A 80 -5.08 5.65 13.72
N PRO A 81 -4.67 4.57 14.37
CA PRO A 81 -3.32 4.02 14.21
C PRO A 81 -2.89 3.74 12.77
N VAL A 82 -3.79 3.22 11.94
CA VAL A 82 -3.51 2.97 10.50
C VAL A 82 -3.26 4.27 9.73
N GLU A 83 -3.93 5.36 10.10
CA GLU A 83 -3.69 6.68 9.51
C GLU A 83 -2.35 7.26 9.96
N ALA A 84 -2.00 7.10 11.24
CA ALA A 84 -0.70 7.51 11.75
C ALA A 84 0.44 6.76 11.05
N LEU A 85 0.32 5.44 10.89
CA LEU A 85 1.27 4.62 10.13
C LEU A 85 1.41 5.07 8.68
N ALA A 86 0.31 5.37 8.00
CA ALA A 86 0.34 5.85 6.63
C ALA A 86 1.07 7.19 6.50
N VAL A 87 0.83 8.11 7.43
CA VAL A 87 1.53 9.42 7.47
C VAL A 87 3.01 9.25 7.76
N LEU A 88 3.38 8.46 8.77
CA LEU A 88 4.77 8.14 9.09
C LEU A 88 5.50 7.55 7.89
N ALA A 89 4.90 6.55 7.24
CA ALA A 89 5.50 5.88 6.10
C ALA A 89 5.73 6.81 4.92
N ARG A 90 4.78 7.69 4.60
CA ARG A 90 4.90 8.65 3.50
C ARG A 90 5.87 9.79 3.79
N ALA A 91 5.95 10.22 5.04
CA ALA A 91 6.83 11.32 5.43
C ALA A 91 8.28 10.89 5.61
N ASN A 92 8.56 9.67 6.07
CA ASN A 92 9.92 9.20 6.36
C ASN A 92 10.65 8.71 5.11
N ARG A 93 11.87 9.17 4.90
CA ARG A 93 12.71 8.80 3.73
C ARG A 93 13.23 7.38 3.76
N ALA A 94 13.34 6.78 4.93
CA ALA A 94 13.80 5.41 5.08
C ALA A 94 12.75 4.38 4.66
N VAL A 95 11.48 4.77 4.50
CA VAL A 95 10.41 3.85 4.09
C VAL A 95 10.35 3.73 2.57
N GLU A 96 10.42 2.52 2.07
CA GLU A 96 10.15 2.17 0.68
C GLU A 96 8.76 1.58 0.50
N PHE A 97 8.33 0.81 1.48
CA PHE A 97 7.01 0.20 1.50
C PHE A 97 6.52 0.08 2.93
N ALA A 98 5.23 0.29 3.12
CA ALA A 98 4.53 -0.06 4.35
C ALA A 98 3.17 -0.67 4.01
N GLY A 99 2.83 -1.77 4.68
CA GLY A 99 1.55 -2.45 4.55
C GLY A 99 1.09 -3.04 5.87
N ILE A 100 -0.21 -3.26 6.00
CA ILE A 100 -0.83 -3.89 7.17
C ILE A 100 -1.72 -5.05 6.75
N ASP A 101 -1.60 -6.18 7.43
CA ASP A 101 -2.44 -7.34 7.20
C ASP A 101 -3.72 -7.33 8.06
N GLU A 102 -4.62 -8.29 7.83
CA GLU A 102 -5.89 -8.43 8.57
C GLU A 102 -5.69 -8.75 10.07
N ARG A 103 -4.48 -9.13 10.48
CA ARG A 103 -4.11 -9.47 11.86
C ARG A 103 -3.45 -8.32 12.61
N GLY A 104 -3.34 -7.15 11.96
CA GLY A 104 -2.66 -6.00 12.53
C GLY A 104 -1.12 -6.08 12.44
N THR A 105 -0.57 -7.02 11.64
CA THR A 105 0.88 -7.03 11.40
C THR A 105 1.24 -5.97 10.39
N VAL A 106 2.10 -5.06 10.77
CA VAL A 106 2.63 -3.99 9.92
C VAL A 106 3.97 -4.42 9.39
N LEU A 107 4.07 -4.53 8.08
CA LEU A 107 5.33 -4.76 7.38
C LEU A 107 5.87 -3.43 6.87
N VAL A 108 7.06 -3.06 7.30
CA VAL A 108 7.77 -1.88 6.79
C VAL A 108 9.07 -2.34 6.14
N ILE A 109 9.26 -1.97 4.88
CA ILE A 109 10.49 -2.22 4.14
C ILE A 109 11.29 -0.93 4.09
N ARG A 110 12.52 -1.00 4.59
CA ARG A 110 13.46 0.10 4.57
C ARG A 110 14.19 0.16 3.23
N ARG A 111 14.37 1.37 2.73
CA ARG A 111 15.41 1.67 1.74
C ARG A 111 16.69 2.06 2.47
N PHE A 112 17.80 2.06 1.75
CA PHE A 112 19.01 2.70 2.24
C PHE A 112 18.75 4.19 2.45
N ALA A 113 18.94 4.67 3.68
CA ALA A 113 18.69 6.04 4.08
C ALA A 113 19.76 6.48 5.09
N GLU A 114 19.75 7.77 5.43
CA GLU A 114 20.62 8.28 6.49
C GLU A 114 20.23 7.66 7.85
N PRO A 115 21.22 7.37 8.72
CA PRO A 115 20.94 6.79 10.05
C PRO A 115 19.94 7.59 10.90
N ALA A 116 19.90 8.90 10.71
CA ALA A 116 18.95 9.78 11.41
C ALA A 116 17.50 9.53 10.97
N ASP A 117 17.24 9.30 9.67
CA ASP A 117 15.91 8.97 9.16
C ASP A 117 15.44 7.59 9.67
N GLU A 118 16.36 6.63 9.80
CA GLU A 118 16.06 5.31 10.37
C GLU A 118 15.73 5.38 11.86
N ALA A 119 16.48 6.18 12.62
CA ALA A 119 16.23 6.39 14.05
C ALA A 119 14.85 7.02 14.29
N LEU A 120 14.50 8.07 13.54
CA LEU A 120 13.19 8.73 13.63
C LEU A 120 12.04 7.77 13.30
N LEU A 121 12.21 6.90 12.32
CA LEU A 121 11.22 5.88 11.98
C LEU A 121 11.05 4.89 13.14
N HIS A 122 12.17 4.38 13.65
CA HIS A 122 12.16 3.40 14.72
C HIS A 122 11.47 3.93 15.98
N ASP A 123 11.83 5.16 16.41
CA ASP A 123 11.27 5.80 17.59
C ASP A 123 9.75 6.05 17.43
N ALA A 124 9.32 6.53 16.24
CA ALA A 124 7.91 6.76 15.99
C ALA A 124 7.09 5.46 15.94
N LEU A 125 7.63 4.38 15.38
CA LEU A 125 6.97 3.07 15.38
C LEU A 125 6.91 2.46 16.79
N ALA A 126 7.95 2.65 17.61
CA ALA A 126 7.97 2.22 18.99
C ALA A 126 6.94 2.98 19.82
N ASP A 127 6.87 4.31 19.67
CA ASP A 127 5.86 5.15 20.33
C ASP A 127 4.44 4.73 19.93
N LEU A 128 4.20 4.49 18.64
CA LEU A 128 2.90 4.06 18.14
C LEU A 128 2.48 2.70 18.71
N ALA A 129 3.41 1.73 18.74
CA ALA A 129 3.16 0.42 19.32
C ALA A 129 2.91 0.50 20.83
N ALA A 130 3.65 1.34 21.55
CA ALA A 130 3.45 1.54 22.99
C ALA A 130 2.10 2.19 23.32
N LEU A 131 1.62 3.12 22.47
CA LEU A 131 0.36 3.82 22.67
C LEU A 131 -0.88 2.97 22.37
N HIS A 132 -0.79 2.09 21.38
CA HIS A 132 -1.96 1.39 20.87
C HIS A 132 -1.95 -0.13 21.11
N GLY A 133 -0.79 -0.75 21.39
CA GLY A 133 -0.68 -2.17 21.77
C GLY A 133 -1.16 -3.22 20.74
N GLU A 134 -1.79 -2.76 19.67
CA GLU A 134 -2.52 -3.61 18.71
C GLU A 134 -1.67 -4.01 17.49
N PHE A 135 -0.45 -3.48 17.38
CA PHE A 135 0.36 -3.67 16.19
C PHE A 135 1.60 -4.49 16.46
N ARG A 136 1.82 -5.44 15.58
CA ARG A 136 3.12 -6.10 15.45
C ARG A 136 3.85 -5.47 14.27
N VAL A 137 4.90 -4.71 14.52
CA VAL A 137 5.71 -4.11 13.47
C VAL A 137 6.85 -5.04 13.10
N GLU A 138 6.94 -5.38 11.82
CA GLU A 138 8.05 -6.10 11.22
C GLU A 138 8.82 -5.13 10.32
N LEU A 139 10.02 -4.75 10.75
CA LEU A 139 10.90 -3.85 10.00
C LEU A 139 11.97 -4.67 9.30
N LEU A 140 11.94 -4.72 7.98
CA LEU A 140 12.84 -5.51 7.15
C LEU A 140 13.53 -4.62 6.11
N ASP A 141 14.73 -5.00 5.73
CA ASP A 141 15.32 -4.53 4.46
C ASP A 141 14.88 -5.43 3.29
N LYS A 142 15.21 -5.03 2.06
CA LYS A 142 14.87 -5.78 0.86
C LYS A 142 15.41 -7.20 0.86
N SER A 143 16.62 -7.39 1.39
CA SER A 143 17.30 -8.70 1.39
C SER A 143 16.59 -9.66 2.32
N ALA A 144 16.30 -9.21 3.56
CA ALA A 144 15.58 -9.99 4.55
C ALA A 144 14.15 -10.31 4.11
N LEU A 145 13.45 -9.35 3.49
CA LEU A 145 12.13 -9.63 2.93
C LEU A 145 12.20 -10.65 1.81
N ARG A 146 13.16 -10.50 0.88
CA ARG A 146 13.33 -11.44 -0.23
C ARG A 146 13.55 -12.86 0.25
N GLU A 147 14.48 -13.05 1.19
CA GLU A 147 14.77 -14.34 1.79
C GLU A 147 13.50 -14.94 2.41
N ARG A 148 12.80 -14.18 3.22
CA ARG A 148 11.55 -14.60 3.85
C ARG A 148 10.45 -14.97 2.84
N LEU A 149 10.28 -14.21 1.77
CA LEU A 149 9.26 -14.48 0.74
C LEU A 149 9.62 -15.69 -0.15
N LEU A 150 10.90 -16.02 -0.27
CA LEU A 150 11.34 -17.22 -0.98
C LEU A 150 11.07 -18.50 -0.16
N ASP A 151 11.26 -18.43 1.14
CA ASP A 151 11.22 -19.60 2.04
C ASP A 151 9.84 -19.82 2.67
N ASP A 152 9.03 -18.76 2.84
CA ASP A 152 7.73 -18.83 3.51
C ASP A 152 6.57 -18.44 2.56
N ARG A 153 5.87 -19.48 2.07
CA ARG A 153 4.68 -19.31 1.22
C ARG A 153 3.57 -18.53 1.91
N THR A 154 3.41 -18.69 3.23
CA THR A 154 2.39 -18.00 4.01
C THR A 154 2.73 -16.50 4.13
N ALA A 155 4.02 -16.16 4.29
CA ALA A 155 4.47 -14.78 4.29
C ALA A 155 4.22 -14.11 2.92
N ARG A 156 4.45 -14.85 1.82
CA ARG A 156 4.16 -14.39 0.47
C ARG A 156 2.68 -14.10 0.26
N ASP A 157 1.82 -15.05 0.62
CA ASP A 157 0.36 -14.90 0.52
C ASP A 157 -0.13 -13.71 1.37
N ARG A 158 0.41 -13.51 2.56
CA ARG A 158 0.10 -12.35 3.40
C ARG A 158 0.51 -11.03 2.75
N ALA A 159 1.74 -10.96 2.24
CA ALA A 159 2.25 -9.75 1.61
C ALA A 159 1.42 -9.32 0.39
N LEU A 160 0.88 -10.27 -0.38
CA LEU A 160 -0.01 -10.01 -1.52
C LEU A 160 -1.39 -9.46 -1.11
N HIS A 161 -1.83 -9.73 0.14
CA HIS A 161 -3.15 -9.34 0.64
C HIS A 161 -3.07 -8.20 1.68
N MET A 162 -1.89 -7.64 1.91
CA MET A 162 -1.74 -6.48 2.79
C MET A 162 -2.43 -5.25 2.21
N ARG A 163 -3.11 -4.48 3.05
CA ARG A 163 -3.49 -3.11 2.73
C ARG A 163 -2.23 -2.26 2.69
N VAL A 164 -1.92 -1.70 1.55
CA VAL A 164 -0.75 -0.84 1.38
C VAL A 164 -1.03 0.55 1.92
N LEU A 165 -0.08 1.05 2.67
CA LEU A 165 -0.07 2.38 3.25
C LEU A 165 0.87 3.31 2.49
N GLU A 166 2.00 2.77 2.01
CA GLU A 166 2.98 3.48 1.20
C GLU A 166 3.75 2.53 0.29
N GLY A 167 4.15 3.02 -0.88
CA GLY A 167 5.10 2.37 -1.78
C GLY A 167 4.57 1.18 -2.56
N SER A 168 5.48 0.40 -3.12
CA SER A 168 5.21 -0.79 -3.92
C SER A 168 6.31 -1.83 -3.70
N VAL A 169 5.91 -3.07 -3.45
CA VAL A 169 6.86 -4.18 -3.22
C VAL A 169 7.36 -4.79 -4.52
N ASP A 170 6.58 -4.68 -5.58
CA ASP A 170 6.73 -5.42 -6.83
C ASP A 170 7.93 -5.04 -7.69
N ARG A 171 8.49 -3.83 -7.53
CA ARG A 171 9.57 -3.34 -8.39
C ARG A 171 10.96 -3.83 -8.03
N SER A 172 11.13 -4.45 -6.87
CA SER A 172 12.46 -4.61 -6.27
C SER A 172 12.89 -6.06 -6.05
N PHE A 173 12.02 -7.05 -6.30
CA PHE A 173 12.32 -8.44 -5.97
C PHE A 173 12.18 -9.35 -7.19
N PRO A 174 13.28 -9.97 -7.65
CA PRO A 174 13.25 -10.95 -8.73
C PRO A 174 12.45 -12.19 -8.30
N ASP A 175 11.54 -12.63 -9.15
CA ASP A 175 10.82 -13.90 -8.98
C ASP A 175 11.69 -15.05 -9.49
N ARG A 176 12.35 -15.76 -8.57
CA ARG A 176 13.16 -16.94 -8.90
C ARG A 176 12.34 -18.14 -9.39
N THR A 177 11.03 -18.12 -9.25
CA THR A 177 10.16 -19.20 -9.70
C THR A 177 9.87 -19.14 -11.21
N ARG A 178 10.24 -18.04 -11.88
CA ARG A 178 10.10 -17.84 -13.31
C ARG A 178 11.44 -18.09 -13.98
N HIS A 179 11.49 -19.12 -14.81
CA HIS A 179 12.65 -19.47 -15.60
C HIS A 179 13.15 -18.27 -16.42
N GLY A 180 14.29 -17.73 -16.06
CA GLY A 180 15.10 -16.86 -16.89
C GLY A 180 14.92 -15.34 -16.74
N ASP A 181 13.99 -14.82 -15.96
CA ASP A 181 13.87 -13.36 -15.74
C ASP A 181 14.26 -12.99 -14.30
N GLU A 182 15.54 -12.76 -14.07
CA GLU A 182 16.07 -12.34 -12.76
C GLU A 182 15.53 -10.97 -12.30
N ASN A 183 14.93 -10.19 -13.20
CA ASN A 183 14.38 -8.87 -12.94
C ASN A 183 12.86 -8.88 -12.72
N ALA A 184 12.20 -10.04 -12.84
CA ALA A 184 10.76 -10.13 -12.58
C ALA A 184 10.46 -9.82 -11.10
N PRO A 185 9.43 -9.03 -10.81
CA PRO A 185 9.05 -8.72 -9.43
C PRO A 185 8.61 -9.98 -8.69
N LEU A 186 9.12 -10.18 -7.48
CA LEU A 186 8.79 -11.32 -6.62
C LEU A 186 7.32 -11.28 -6.19
N LEU A 187 6.82 -10.09 -5.89
CA LEU A 187 5.42 -9.82 -5.58
C LEU A 187 4.87 -8.83 -6.57
N ARG A 188 3.71 -9.15 -7.11
CA ARG A 188 2.91 -8.24 -7.91
C ARG A 188 1.59 -8.01 -7.19
N ARG A 189 1.13 -6.80 -7.21
CA ARG A 189 -0.09 -6.38 -6.51
C ARG A 189 -0.93 -5.46 -7.40
N LEU A 190 -2.20 -5.41 -7.08
CA LEU A 190 -3.09 -4.45 -7.69
C LEU A 190 -2.80 -3.04 -7.19
N HIS A 191 -3.14 -2.05 -8.01
CA HIS A 191 -3.12 -0.66 -7.62
C HIS A 191 -4.01 -0.40 -6.39
N ASP A 192 -3.61 0.51 -5.51
CA ASP A 192 -4.31 0.79 -4.24
C ASP A 192 -5.77 1.27 -4.41
N GLY A 193 -6.10 1.81 -5.60
CA GLY A 193 -7.47 2.16 -5.96
C GLY A 193 -8.37 0.98 -6.28
N VAL A 194 -7.83 -0.25 -6.36
CA VAL A 194 -8.62 -1.46 -6.59
C VAL A 194 -9.00 -2.08 -5.25
N ALA A 195 -10.30 -2.21 -4.99
CA ALA A 195 -10.77 -2.96 -3.84
C ALA A 195 -10.44 -4.44 -4.01
N VAL A 196 -9.44 -4.94 -3.27
CA VAL A 196 -9.00 -6.34 -3.36
C VAL A 196 -9.89 -7.20 -2.43
N PRO A 197 -10.70 -8.11 -2.98
CA PRO A 197 -11.48 -9.02 -2.16
C PRO A 197 -10.55 -10.00 -1.42
N SER A 198 -11.00 -10.49 -0.25
CA SER A 198 -10.24 -11.52 0.44
C SER A 198 -10.02 -12.75 -0.46
N GLY A 199 -8.86 -13.40 -0.34
CA GLY A 199 -8.52 -14.59 -1.13
C GLY A 199 -9.54 -15.74 -0.99
N ARG A 200 -10.31 -15.77 0.13
CA ARG A 200 -11.43 -16.70 0.30
C ARG A 200 -12.58 -16.41 -0.68
N ARG A 201 -12.92 -15.13 -0.88
CA ARG A 201 -14.00 -14.71 -1.81
C ARG A 201 -13.57 -14.96 -3.25
N VAL A 202 -12.33 -14.66 -3.61
CA VAL A 202 -11.80 -14.95 -4.95
C VAL A 202 -11.78 -16.46 -5.24
N ARG A 203 -11.37 -17.28 -4.27
CA ARG A 203 -11.44 -18.75 -4.39
C ARG A 203 -12.88 -19.27 -4.53
N ALA A 204 -13.84 -18.63 -3.87
CA ALA A 204 -15.25 -19.00 -4.01
C ALA A 204 -15.77 -18.70 -5.43
N LEU A 205 -15.43 -17.52 -5.98
CA LEU A 205 -15.71 -17.17 -7.37
C LEU A 205 -15.09 -18.21 -8.34
N ALA A 206 -13.79 -18.47 -8.18
CA ALA A 206 -13.08 -19.41 -9.05
C ALA A 206 -13.69 -20.82 -9.02
N ARG A 207 -14.05 -21.34 -7.84
CA ARG A 207 -14.72 -22.65 -7.72
C ARG A 207 -16.10 -22.66 -8.35
N ARG A 208 -16.91 -21.61 -8.14
CA ARG A 208 -18.26 -21.49 -8.69
C ARG A 208 -18.25 -21.56 -10.22
N HIS A 209 -17.25 -20.96 -10.86
CA HIS A 209 -17.14 -20.87 -12.30
C HIS A 209 -16.15 -21.88 -12.92
N GLY A 210 -15.64 -22.84 -12.16
CA GLY A 210 -14.72 -23.87 -12.65
C GLY A 210 -13.41 -23.29 -13.18
N LEU A 211 -12.84 -22.28 -12.50
CA LEU A 211 -11.60 -21.64 -12.88
C LEU A 211 -10.41 -22.24 -12.14
N ARG A 212 -9.37 -22.57 -12.89
CA ARG A 212 -8.08 -22.99 -12.38
C ARG A 212 -7.24 -21.78 -11.96
N ARG A 213 -7.38 -20.66 -12.66
CA ARG A 213 -6.56 -19.46 -12.46
C ARG A 213 -7.35 -18.20 -12.77
N VAL A 214 -7.09 -17.15 -11.98
CA VAL A 214 -7.58 -15.79 -12.18
C VAL A 214 -6.41 -14.84 -12.00
N VAL A 215 -6.16 -13.97 -13.00
CA VAL A 215 -5.06 -13.00 -12.99
C VAL A 215 -5.63 -11.64 -13.35
N ALA A 216 -5.38 -10.65 -12.51
CA ALA A 216 -5.65 -9.26 -12.87
C ALA A 216 -4.45 -8.69 -13.63
N PHE A 217 -4.70 -7.85 -14.63
CA PHE A 217 -3.66 -7.25 -15.46
C PHE A 217 -4.08 -5.82 -15.90
N GLY A 218 -3.40 -5.27 -16.89
CA GLY A 218 -3.75 -3.97 -17.43
C GLY A 218 -3.48 -2.80 -16.48
N SER A 219 -4.32 -1.78 -16.52
CA SER A 219 -4.17 -0.55 -15.72
C SER A 219 -4.17 -0.84 -14.21
N ALA A 220 -4.96 -1.83 -13.78
CA ALA A 220 -5.07 -2.23 -12.37
C ALA A 220 -3.74 -2.69 -11.73
N THR A 221 -2.73 -2.98 -12.53
CA THR A 221 -1.38 -3.40 -12.08
C THR A 221 -0.33 -2.30 -12.26
N ARG A 222 -0.73 -1.09 -12.67
CA ARG A 222 0.17 0.01 -13.01
C ARG A 222 -0.19 1.30 -12.27
N ALA A 223 0.72 2.27 -12.32
CA ALA A 223 0.54 3.58 -11.66
C ALA A 223 -0.43 4.52 -12.41
N ASP A 224 -0.81 4.20 -13.64
CA ASP A 224 -1.75 4.97 -14.47
C ASP A 224 -3.23 4.56 -14.26
N PHE A 225 -3.52 3.75 -13.27
CA PHE A 225 -4.87 3.35 -12.89
C PHE A 225 -5.71 4.55 -12.43
N ARG A 226 -6.95 4.61 -12.87
CA ARG A 226 -7.91 5.67 -12.54
C ARG A 226 -9.12 5.11 -11.80
N PRO A 227 -9.85 5.93 -11.02
CA PRO A 227 -11.06 5.51 -10.34
C PRO A 227 -12.15 4.94 -11.26
N ASP A 228 -12.19 5.38 -12.51
CA ASP A 228 -13.13 4.97 -13.57
C ASP A 228 -12.57 3.88 -14.50
N SER A 229 -11.35 3.38 -14.25
CA SER A 229 -10.78 2.29 -15.05
C SER A 229 -11.47 0.96 -14.74
N ASP A 230 -11.70 0.16 -15.77
CA ASP A 230 -12.17 -1.22 -15.66
C ASP A 230 -11.08 -2.12 -15.05
N LEU A 231 -11.49 -3.26 -14.53
CA LEU A 231 -10.57 -4.30 -14.05
C LEU A 231 -10.42 -5.40 -15.11
N ASP A 232 -9.26 -5.46 -15.73
CA ASP A 232 -8.92 -6.51 -16.68
C ASP A 232 -8.61 -7.83 -15.96
N LEU A 233 -9.38 -8.89 -16.24
CA LEU A 233 -9.17 -10.23 -15.70
C LEU A 233 -8.87 -11.26 -16.77
N LEU A 234 -7.75 -11.95 -16.64
CA LEU A 234 -7.48 -13.19 -17.36
C LEU A 234 -8.00 -14.36 -16.52
N VAL A 235 -8.82 -15.19 -17.11
CA VAL A 235 -9.33 -16.42 -16.48
C VAL A 235 -8.90 -17.66 -17.27
N GLU A 236 -8.56 -18.71 -16.52
CA GLU A 236 -8.21 -20.00 -17.08
C GLU A 236 -9.14 -21.06 -16.49
N PRO A 237 -10.03 -21.66 -17.30
CA PRO A 237 -10.89 -22.74 -16.83
C PRO A 237 -10.08 -23.98 -16.45
N VAL A 238 -10.63 -24.82 -15.57
CA VAL A 238 -10.08 -26.15 -15.33
C VAL A 238 -10.07 -26.99 -16.61
N PRO A 239 -9.13 -27.94 -16.80
CA PRO A 239 -9.07 -28.78 -17.98
C PRO A 239 -10.42 -29.43 -18.28
N GLY A 240 -10.86 -29.37 -19.55
CA GLY A 240 -12.13 -29.90 -19.98
C GLY A 240 -13.36 -28.99 -19.78
N HIS A 241 -13.21 -27.90 -19.04
CA HIS A 241 -14.26 -26.90 -18.88
C HIS A 241 -14.11 -25.75 -19.88
N ARG A 242 -15.21 -25.42 -20.58
CA ARG A 242 -15.26 -24.27 -21.51
C ARG A 242 -16.28 -23.26 -21.01
N LEU A 243 -15.90 -22.01 -20.98
CA LEU A 243 -16.80 -20.92 -20.63
C LEU A 243 -17.65 -20.56 -21.86
N GLY A 244 -18.89 -21.03 -21.91
CA GLY A 244 -19.88 -20.57 -22.91
C GLY A 244 -20.29 -19.13 -22.66
N LEU A 245 -21.00 -18.52 -23.62
CA LEU A 245 -21.38 -17.10 -23.58
C LEU A 245 -22.15 -16.74 -22.29
N ARG A 246 -23.12 -17.57 -21.89
CA ARG A 246 -23.90 -17.37 -20.66
C ARG A 246 -23.03 -17.46 -19.40
N GLN A 247 -22.16 -18.46 -19.35
CA GLN A 247 -21.25 -18.63 -18.20
C GLN A 247 -20.25 -17.47 -18.05
N ARG A 248 -19.83 -16.88 -19.18
CA ARG A 248 -19.02 -15.66 -19.17
C ARG A 248 -19.79 -14.48 -18.61
N ALA A 249 -21.03 -14.28 -19.04
CA ALA A 249 -21.85 -13.18 -18.54
C ALA A 249 -22.09 -13.33 -17.02
N ASP A 250 -22.39 -14.54 -16.55
CA ASP A 250 -22.57 -14.83 -15.13
C ASP A 250 -21.27 -14.60 -14.34
N LEU A 251 -20.11 -14.97 -14.91
CA LEU A 251 -18.79 -14.74 -14.30
C LEU A 251 -18.44 -13.25 -14.23
N VAL A 252 -18.70 -12.48 -15.28
CA VAL A 252 -18.50 -11.02 -15.30
C VAL A 252 -19.35 -10.38 -14.21
N ALA A 253 -20.64 -10.65 -14.15
CA ALA A 253 -21.54 -10.09 -13.16
C ALA A 253 -21.11 -10.44 -11.70
N ASP A 254 -20.69 -11.68 -11.46
CA ASP A 254 -20.18 -12.09 -10.14
C ASP A 254 -18.84 -11.41 -9.81
N ALA A 255 -17.97 -11.22 -10.81
CA ALA A 255 -16.70 -10.53 -10.63
C ALA A 255 -16.91 -9.02 -10.37
N GLU A 256 -17.77 -8.35 -11.13
CA GLU A 256 -18.15 -6.94 -10.91
C GLU A 256 -18.71 -6.73 -9.49
N SER A 257 -19.61 -7.62 -9.06
CA SER A 257 -20.14 -7.61 -7.70
C SER A 257 -19.04 -7.84 -6.64
N LEU A 258 -18.04 -8.67 -6.95
CA LEU A 258 -16.95 -9.00 -6.04
C LEU A 258 -15.96 -7.85 -5.87
N PHE A 259 -15.60 -7.19 -6.98
CA PHE A 259 -14.60 -6.12 -7.03
C PHE A 259 -15.21 -4.71 -6.95
N ALA A 260 -16.55 -4.61 -6.93
CA ALA A 260 -17.30 -3.35 -6.98
C ALA A 260 -16.85 -2.42 -8.13
N ARG A 261 -16.64 -3.01 -9.33
CA ARG A 261 -16.09 -2.32 -10.50
C ARG A 261 -16.44 -3.09 -11.78
N ASP A 262 -16.52 -2.37 -12.89
CA ASP A 262 -16.66 -2.96 -14.21
C ASP A 262 -15.47 -3.89 -14.51
N VAL A 263 -15.74 -5.04 -15.14
CA VAL A 263 -14.75 -6.08 -15.39
C VAL A 263 -14.68 -6.40 -16.88
N ASP A 264 -13.49 -6.29 -17.45
CA ASP A 264 -13.18 -6.84 -18.77
C ASP A 264 -12.53 -8.23 -18.61
N LEU A 265 -13.14 -9.26 -19.25
CA LEU A 265 -12.78 -10.65 -19.02
C LEU A 265 -12.22 -11.28 -20.30
N VAL A 266 -11.01 -11.80 -20.20
CA VAL A 266 -10.32 -12.52 -21.29
C VAL A 266 -10.04 -13.95 -20.85
N ALA A 267 -10.41 -14.93 -21.70
CA ALA A 267 -10.05 -16.32 -21.46
C ALA A 267 -8.62 -16.60 -21.94
N ALA A 268 -7.85 -17.39 -21.19
CA ALA A 268 -6.44 -17.67 -21.48
C ALA A 268 -6.21 -18.23 -22.90
N GLY A 269 -7.15 -19.02 -23.44
CA GLY A 269 -7.07 -19.57 -24.81
C GLY A 269 -7.32 -18.55 -25.93
N GLU A 270 -7.75 -17.33 -25.61
CA GLU A 270 -8.08 -16.26 -26.57
C GLU A 270 -7.03 -15.15 -26.60
N VAL A 271 -6.03 -15.24 -25.74
CA VAL A 271 -5.00 -14.20 -25.59
C VAL A 271 -3.99 -14.28 -26.72
N ARG A 272 -3.75 -13.14 -27.39
CA ARG A 272 -2.68 -13.02 -28.40
C ARG A 272 -1.31 -13.04 -27.71
N ALA A 273 -0.28 -13.57 -28.40
CA ALA A 273 1.06 -13.76 -27.85
C ALA A 273 1.61 -12.53 -27.12
N GLY A 274 1.58 -11.34 -27.72
CA GLY A 274 2.09 -10.11 -27.09
C GLY A 274 1.34 -9.69 -25.83
N LEU A 275 0.02 -9.97 -25.73
CA LEU A 275 -0.75 -9.73 -24.51
C LEU A 275 -0.42 -10.81 -23.46
N ALA A 276 -0.23 -12.07 -23.88
CA ALA A 276 0.16 -13.15 -22.98
C ALA A 276 1.51 -12.86 -22.28
N GLU A 277 2.50 -12.38 -23.04
CA GLU A 277 3.81 -11.97 -22.52
C GLU A 277 3.67 -10.80 -21.51
N ARG A 278 2.84 -9.82 -21.83
CA ARG A 278 2.59 -8.69 -20.93
C ARG A 278 1.91 -9.16 -19.64
N ILE A 279 0.87 -9.99 -19.72
CA ILE A 279 0.20 -10.56 -18.55
C ILE A 279 1.17 -11.41 -17.74
N ALA A 280 2.01 -12.20 -18.39
CA ALA A 280 3.05 -12.97 -17.72
C ALA A 280 4.03 -12.07 -16.95
N ARG A 281 4.38 -10.88 -17.49
CA ARG A 281 5.30 -9.94 -16.88
C ARG A 281 4.65 -9.08 -15.80
N GLU A 282 3.41 -8.61 -15.99
CA GLU A 282 2.77 -7.56 -15.18
C GLU A 282 1.57 -8.07 -14.35
N GLY A 283 1.01 -9.23 -14.69
CA GLY A 283 -0.22 -9.72 -14.09
C GLY A 283 -0.07 -10.13 -12.64
N VAL A 284 -1.11 -9.84 -11.86
CA VAL A 284 -1.25 -10.22 -10.44
C VAL A 284 -2.14 -11.46 -10.35
N VAL A 285 -1.61 -12.56 -9.85
CA VAL A 285 -2.36 -13.80 -9.66
C VAL A 285 -3.26 -13.66 -8.43
N LEU A 286 -4.56 -13.63 -8.64
CA LEU A 286 -5.57 -13.57 -7.58
C LEU A 286 -5.99 -14.97 -7.11
N HIS A 287 -5.93 -15.97 -7.99
CA HIS A 287 -6.23 -17.36 -7.70
C HIS A 287 -5.46 -18.31 -8.62
N GLY A 288 -5.02 -19.44 -8.07
CA GLY A 288 -4.36 -20.49 -8.81
C GLY A 288 -2.83 -20.48 -8.71
N PRO A 289 -2.15 -21.34 -9.48
CA PRO A 289 -0.69 -21.38 -9.49
C PRO A 289 -0.12 -20.09 -10.07
N ALA A 290 1.02 -19.65 -9.55
CA ALA A 290 1.85 -18.66 -10.21
C ALA A 290 2.22 -19.18 -11.61
N ALA A 291 2.37 -18.30 -12.58
CA ALA A 291 2.70 -18.69 -13.96
C ALA A 291 4.11 -19.27 -14.03
#